data_83dc087ae77657166f6972fbaf95472c
#
_entry.id   83dc087ae77657166f6972fbaf95472c
#
_cell.length_a   1.000
_cell.length_b   1.000
_cell.length_c   1.000
_cell.angle_alpha   90.00
_cell.angle_beta   90.00
_cell.angle_gamma   90.00
#
_symmetry.space_group_name_H-M   'P 1'
#
loop_
_entity.id
_entity.type
_entity.pdbx_description
1 polymer ?
#
loop_
_entity_poly.entity_id
_entity_poly.type
_entity_poly.pdbx_seq_one_letter_code
_entity_poly.pdbx_strand_id
1 'polypeptide(L)'
;IIGKGQQKAGTIYGFNVSGSVADPASKITYLRDAVGMTKAYMDFSSRVFNYGSWRDAFFQPRPCMLGYDGHVLYYLDPNDYSKKSDGTSSDISNDSFEGNAMMEFPKIYWKVEPTEDGKGANIYIADYAPDDGFHCWCNIDKDGNEKEHFYMAIYQGCTINGKMRSVSGK
;
A
#
# COMPACT_ATOMS: atom_id res chain seq x y z
N ILE A 1 21.09 18.93 29.42
CA ILE A 1 21.39 17.75 28.56
C ILE A 1 20.05 17.24 28.07
N ILE A 2 19.65 17.64 26.86
CA ILE A 2 18.41 17.18 26.23
C ILE A 2 18.70 15.77 25.69
N GLY A 3 18.03 14.76 26.26
CA GLY A 3 18.15 13.38 25.84
C GLY A 3 17.77 13.26 24.35
N LYS A 4 18.67 12.78 23.52
CA LYS A 4 18.34 12.32 22.16
C LYS A 4 17.33 11.20 22.31
N GLY A 5 16.06 11.46 21.92
CA GLY A 5 15.06 10.41 21.80
C GLY A 5 15.62 9.32 20.90
N GLN A 6 15.53 8.06 21.36
CA GLN A 6 15.85 6.91 20.50
C GLN A 6 14.95 7.01 19.26
N GLN A 7 15.57 7.28 18.12
CA GLN A 7 14.90 7.17 16.83
C GLN A 7 14.49 5.70 16.70
N LYS A 8 13.18 5.44 16.62
CA LYS A 8 12.64 4.10 16.38
C LYS A 8 13.35 3.56 15.15
N ALA A 9 14.07 2.46 15.26
CA ALA A 9 14.68 1.81 14.11
C ALA A 9 13.54 1.52 13.11
N GLY A 10 13.69 1.99 11.87
CA GLY A 10 12.70 1.75 10.83
C GLY A 10 12.64 0.27 10.46
N THR A 11 11.58 -0.12 9.76
CA THR A 11 11.34 -1.50 9.34
C THR A 11 11.82 -1.71 7.90
N ILE A 12 12.54 -2.81 7.64
CA ILE A 12 12.96 -3.23 6.30
C ILE A 12 12.49 -4.65 6.06
N TYR A 13 11.38 -4.82 5.37
CA TYR A 13 10.99 -6.13 4.86
C TYR A 13 11.80 -6.48 3.63
N GLY A 14 12.31 -7.72 3.58
CA GLY A 14 13.06 -8.21 2.43
C GLY A 14 12.54 -9.56 1.96
N PHE A 15 12.69 -9.83 0.68
CA PHE A 15 12.48 -11.16 0.12
C PHE A 15 13.33 -11.40 -1.12
N ASN A 16 13.84 -12.60 -1.23
CA ASN A 16 14.52 -13.11 -2.40
C ASN A 16 13.51 -13.77 -3.32
N VAL A 17 13.57 -13.47 -4.61
CA VAL A 17 12.84 -14.15 -5.68
C VAL A 17 13.85 -14.96 -6.49
N SER A 18 13.89 -16.28 -6.29
CA SER A 18 14.82 -17.16 -7.01
C SER A 18 14.36 -17.38 -8.46
N GLY A 19 15.22 -17.08 -9.42
CA GLY A 19 15.00 -17.43 -10.82
C GLY A 19 15.30 -18.89 -11.17
N SER A 20 15.98 -19.61 -10.26
CA SER A 20 16.36 -21.02 -10.46
C SER A 20 15.29 -22.01 -10.00
N VAL A 21 14.28 -21.56 -9.26
CA VAL A 21 13.20 -22.40 -8.71
C VAL A 21 11.94 -22.21 -9.53
N ALA A 22 11.39 -23.29 -10.08
CA ALA A 22 10.18 -23.24 -10.90
C ALA A 22 8.90 -23.15 -10.04
N ASP A 23 8.86 -23.81 -8.88
CA ASP A 23 7.72 -23.83 -7.98
C ASP A 23 7.51 -22.46 -7.31
N PRO A 24 6.39 -21.76 -7.55
CA PRO A 24 6.13 -20.46 -6.95
C PRO A 24 6.13 -20.45 -5.42
N ALA A 25 5.70 -21.53 -4.78
CA ALA A 25 5.63 -21.63 -3.32
C ALA A 25 7.02 -21.64 -2.67
N SER A 26 8.00 -22.23 -3.35
CA SER A 26 9.39 -22.35 -2.89
C SER A 26 10.29 -21.24 -3.44
N LYS A 27 9.77 -20.41 -4.37
CA LYS A 27 10.53 -19.36 -5.07
C LYS A 27 10.89 -18.18 -4.19
N ILE A 28 10.11 -17.93 -3.14
CA ILE A 28 10.25 -16.76 -2.27
C ILE A 28 10.88 -17.17 -0.94
N THR A 29 11.98 -16.51 -0.59
CA THR A 29 12.62 -16.60 0.73
C THR A 29 12.60 -15.23 1.40
N TYR A 30 12.14 -15.17 2.65
CA TYR A 30 12.10 -13.93 3.41
C TYR A 30 13.47 -13.53 3.97
N LEU A 31 13.73 -12.23 3.97
CA LEU A 31 14.97 -11.60 4.40
C LEU A 31 14.66 -10.46 5.39
N ARG A 32 15.66 -10.03 6.17
CA ARG A 32 15.57 -8.92 7.12
C ARG A 32 14.39 -9.11 8.08
N ASP A 33 13.58 -8.07 8.31
CA ASP A 33 12.45 -8.08 9.25
C ASP A 33 11.27 -8.94 8.78
N ALA A 34 11.31 -9.47 7.56
CA ALA A 34 10.32 -10.44 7.08
C ALA A 34 10.65 -11.89 7.51
N VAL A 35 11.85 -12.17 8.03
CA VAL A 35 12.21 -13.53 8.50
C VAL A 35 11.27 -13.95 9.63
N GLY A 36 10.65 -15.12 9.48
CA GLY A 36 9.67 -15.65 10.44
C GLY A 36 8.22 -15.22 10.19
N MET A 37 7.97 -14.32 9.24
CA MET A 37 6.60 -13.96 8.84
C MET A 37 5.90 -15.10 8.11
N THR A 38 4.60 -15.24 8.35
CA THR A 38 3.73 -16.17 7.62
C THR A 38 3.42 -15.60 6.24
N LYS A 39 3.60 -16.41 5.20
CA LYS A 39 3.29 -16.04 3.81
C LYS A 39 1.79 -15.79 3.61
N ALA A 40 1.47 -14.80 2.77
CA ALA A 40 0.11 -14.64 2.26
C ALA A 40 -0.18 -15.76 1.23
N TYR A 41 -1.42 -16.26 1.20
CA TYR A 41 -1.84 -17.27 0.23
C TYR A 41 -3.34 -17.20 -0.04
N MET A 42 -3.74 -17.72 -1.20
CA MET A 42 -5.14 -17.92 -1.56
C MET A 42 -5.58 -19.32 -1.14
N ASP A 43 -6.57 -19.42 -0.29
CA ASP A 43 -7.28 -20.66 -0.06
C ASP A 43 -8.37 -20.83 -1.13
N PHE A 44 -8.11 -21.65 -2.12
CA PHE A 44 -9.03 -21.89 -3.23
C PHE A 44 -10.27 -22.68 -2.82
N SER A 45 -10.23 -23.44 -1.72
CA SER A 45 -11.37 -24.24 -1.24
C SER A 45 -12.44 -23.36 -0.60
N SER A 46 -12.02 -22.42 0.24
CA SER A 46 -12.90 -21.45 0.88
C SER A 46 -13.10 -20.15 0.07
N ARG A 47 -12.30 -19.96 -0.99
CA ARG A 47 -12.21 -18.69 -1.78
C ARG A 47 -11.84 -17.48 -0.93
N VAL A 48 -11.02 -17.67 0.09
CA VAL A 48 -10.57 -16.63 1.01
C VAL A 48 -9.09 -16.36 0.80
N PHE A 49 -8.72 -15.09 0.65
CA PHE A 49 -7.33 -14.67 0.65
C PHE A 49 -6.84 -14.47 2.09
N ASN A 50 -5.80 -15.19 2.49
CA ASN A 50 -5.16 -15.05 3.78
C ASN A 50 -3.90 -14.19 3.64
N TYR A 51 -3.90 -13.04 4.29
CA TYR A 51 -2.77 -12.10 4.25
C TYR A 51 -1.56 -12.58 5.06
N GLY A 52 -1.70 -13.60 5.94
CA GLY A 52 -0.64 -14.01 6.85
C GLY A 52 -0.18 -12.84 7.73
N SER A 53 1.13 -12.73 7.94
CA SER A 53 1.72 -11.62 8.71
C SER A 53 1.69 -10.28 8.00
N TRP A 54 1.35 -10.24 6.70
CA TRP A 54 1.34 -9.01 5.90
C TRP A 54 0.12 -8.12 6.18
N ARG A 55 -0.90 -8.63 6.89
CA ARG A 55 -2.10 -7.84 7.27
C ARG A 55 -1.74 -6.56 8.01
N ASP A 56 -0.74 -6.63 8.89
CA ASP A 56 -0.34 -5.52 9.78
C ASP A 56 0.93 -4.81 9.32
N ALA A 57 1.36 -5.04 8.07
CA ALA A 57 2.52 -4.36 7.50
C ALA A 57 2.27 -2.85 7.36
N PHE A 58 3.32 -2.03 7.57
CA PHE A 58 3.24 -0.56 7.57
C PHE A 58 2.70 0.04 6.27
N PHE A 59 2.79 -0.69 5.15
CA PHE A 59 2.38 -0.22 3.82
C PHE A 59 0.94 -0.56 3.45
N GLN A 60 0.09 -0.94 4.42
CA GLN A 60 -1.31 -1.25 4.13
C GLN A 60 -2.07 -0.02 3.62
N PRO A 61 -2.75 -0.13 2.47
CA PRO A 61 -3.54 0.96 1.94
C PRO A 61 -4.81 1.15 2.79
N ARG A 62 -5.34 2.38 2.79
CA ARG A 62 -6.53 2.76 3.55
C ARG A 62 -7.61 3.33 2.63
N PRO A 63 -8.83 2.77 2.60
CA PRO A 63 -9.92 3.33 1.82
C PRO A 63 -10.41 4.64 2.44
N CYS A 64 -10.64 5.66 1.61
CA CYS A 64 -11.05 6.97 2.06
C CYS A 64 -11.96 7.69 1.06
N MET A 65 -12.64 8.73 1.53
CA MET A 65 -13.28 9.73 0.69
C MET A 65 -12.38 10.95 0.63
N LEU A 66 -11.84 11.23 -0.56
CA LEU A 66 -10.89 12.31 -0.85
C LEU A 66 -11.64 13.48 -1.48
N GLY A 67 -11.52 14.67 -0.91
CA GLY A 67 -12.06 15.90 -1.47
C GLY A 67 -11.32 16.35 -2.74
N TYR A 68 -11.92 17.22 -3.53
CA TYR A 68 -11.27 17.79 -4.72
C TYR A 68 -10.10 18.71 -4.39
N ASP A 69 -9.98 19.14 -3.14
CA ASP A 69 -8.86 19.90 -2.60
C ASP A 69 -7.63 19.02 -2.26
N GLY A 70 -7.75 17.69 -2.42
CA GLY A 70 -6.70 16.73 -2.14
C GLY A 70 -6.59 16.31 -0.67
N HIS A 71 -7.55 16.70 0.19
CA HIS A 71 -7.59 16.28 1.58
C HIS A 71 -8.53 15.09 1.82
N VAL A 72 -8.12 14.15 2.68
CA VAL A 72 -9.00 13.07 3.13
C VAL A 72 -10.05 13.66 4.06
N LEU A 73 -11.31 13.52 3.67
CA LEU A 73 -12.46 14.00 4.46
C LEU A 73 -12.81 13.02 5.56
N TYR A 74 -12.76 11.71 5.25
CA TYR A 74 -12.89 10.61 6.22
C TYR A 74 -12.42 9.29 5.62
N TYR A 75 -12.08 8.33 6.49
CA TYR A 75 -11.75 6.97 6.09
C TYR A 75 -13.00 6.09 6.09
N LEU A 76 -13.00 5.10 5.19
CA LEU A 76 -14.04 4.09 5.08
C LEU A 76 -13.72 2.87 5.95
N ASP A 77 -14.73 2.09 6.30
CA ASP A 77 -14.53 0.76 6.88
C ASP A 77 -13.90 -0.16 5.83
N PRO A 78 -12.73 -0.76 6.08
CA PRO A 78 -12.04 -1.59 5.10
C PRO A 78 -12.81 -2.86 4.69
N ASN A 79 -13.82 -3.27 5.45
CA ASN A 79 -14.65 -4.44 5.17
C ASN A 79 -16.01 -4.09 4.55
N ASP A 80 -16.45 -2.82 4.70
CA ASP A 80 -17.74 -2.35 4.20
C ASP A 80 -17.68 -0.88 3.82
N TYR A 81 -17.36 -0.58 2.58
CA TYR A 81 -17.19 0.79 2.08
C TYR A 81 -18.48 1.62 2.11
N SER A 82 -19.66 1.01 2.33
CA SER A 82 -20.90 1.76 2.60
C SER A 82 -20.89 2.47 3.96
N LYS A 83 -19.86 2.20 4.78
CA LYS A 83 -19.66 2.78 6.10
C LYS A 83 -18.35 3.55 6.19
N LYS A 84 -18.34 4.55 7.06
CA LYS A 84 -17.13 5.19 7.55
C LYS A 84 -16.44 4.30 8.58
N SER A 85 -15.19 4.57 8.89
CA SER A 85 -14.43 3.85 9.93
C SER A 85 -15.05 3.92 11.34
N ASP A 86 -15.94 4.88 11.60
CA ASP A 86 -16.72 5.00 12.84
C ASP A 86 -18.05 4.22 12.81
N GLY A 87 -18.36 3.51 11.72
CA GLY A 87 -19.59 2.72 11.53
C GLY A 87 -20.79 3.49 10.98
N THR A 88 -20.73 4.82 10.85
CA THR A 88 -21.79 5.61 10.22
C THR A 88 -21.81 5.45 8.70
N SER A 89 -22.94 5.79 8.05
CA SER A 89 -23.06 5.70 6.58
C SER A 89 -22.07 6.59 5.86
N SER A 90 -21.46 6.07 4.79
CA SER A 90 -20.57 6.81 3.91
C SER A 90 -21.32 7.40 2.72
N ASP A 91 -20.63 8.30 1.98
CA ASP A 91 -21.11 8.88 0.73
C ASP A 91 -20.61 8.13 -0.52
N ILE A 92 -20.28 6.84 -0.38
CA ILE A 92 -19.60 6.03 -1.42
C ILE A 92 -20.36 5.99 -2.75
N SER A 93 -21.69 6.13 -2.74
CA SER A 93 -22.59 6.16 -3.90
C SER A 93 -23.29 7.50 -4.11
N ASN A 94 -22.93 8.54 -3.36
CA ASN A 94 -23.56 9.85 -3.41
C ASN A 94 -23.02 10.68 -4.58
N ASP A 95 -23.83 10.89 -5.62
CA ASP A 95 -23.46 11.67 -6.82
C ASP A 95 -23.20 13.16 -6.53
N SER A 96 -23.73 13.69 -5.44
CA SER A 96 -23.57 15.08 -5.00
C SER A 96 -22.37 15.29 -4.06
N PHE A 97 -21.66 14.23 -3.69
CA PHE A 97 -20.50 14.36 -2.82
C PHE A 97 -19.34 15.07 -3.56
N GLU A 98 -18.73 16.06 -2.94
CA GLU A 98 -17.63 16.87 -3.50
C GLU A 98 -16.26 16.19 -3.33
N GLY A 99 -16.09 15.02 -3.97
CA GLY A 99 -14.85 14.23 -3.88
C GLY A 99 -14.96 12.86 -4.53
N ASN A 100 -14.02 11.98 -4.22
CA ASN A 100 -13.85 10.66 -4.81
C ASN A 100 -13.62 9.58 -3.76
N ALA A 101 -14.09 8.37 -4.04
CA ALA A 101 -13.71 7.16 -3.31
C ALA A 101 -12.31 6.72 -3.76
N MET A 102 -11.33 6.79 -2.87
CA MET A 102 -9.93 6.54 -3.16
C MET A 102 -9.33 5.56 -2.17
N MET A 103 -8.31 4.85 -2.62
CA MET A 103 -7.40 4.10 -1.78
C MET A 103 -6.16 4.95 -1.55
N GLU A 104 -5.89 5.32 -0.30
CA GLU A 104 -4.68 6.00 0.13
C GLU A 104 -3.56 4.98 0.31
N PHE A 105 -2.44 5.18 -0.35
CA PHE A 105 -1.23 4.37 -0.21
C PHE A 105 -0.17 5.19 0.52
N PRO A 106 0.42 4.68 1.62
CA PRO A 106 1.50 5.36 2.31
C PRO A 106 2.78 5.38 1.48
N LYS A 107 3.67 6.31 1.77
CA LYS A 107 5.01 6.36 1.20
C LYS A 107 5.79 5.12 1.63
N ILE A 108 6.36 4.44 0.64
CA ILE A 108 7.30 3.35 0.83
C ILE A 108 8.57 3.62 0.05
N TYR A 109 9.69 3.19 0.60
CA TYR A 109 10.96 3.12 -0.10
C TYR A 109 11.22 1.66 -0.48
N TRP A 110 11.68 1.44 -1.68
CA TRP A 110 11.97 0.11 -2.16
C TRP A 110 13.29 0.06 -2.93
N LYS A 111 13.93 -1.11 -2.90
CA LYS A 111 15.19 -1.39 -3.57
C LYS A 111 15.15 -2.79 -4.16
N VAL A 112 15.71 -2.96 -5.35
CA VAL A 112 15.88 -4.25 -6.00
C VAL A 112 17.35 -4.46 -6.29
N GLU A 113 17.90 -5.58 -5.85
CA GLU A 113 19.28 -5.98 -6.09
C GLU A 113 19.28 -7.35 -6.79
N PRO A 114 19.99 -7.53 -7.91
CA PRO A 114 20.18 -8.85 -8.50
C PRO A 114 20.94 -9.74 -7.51
N THR A 115 20.64 -11.06 -7.53
CA THR A 115 21.47 -12.03 -6.81
C THR A 115 22.86 -12.16 -7.44
N GLU A 116 23.85 -12.62 -6.66
CA GLU A 116 25.24 -12.79 -7.14
C GLU A 116 25.33 -13.72 -8.35
N ASP A 117 24.47 -14.73 -8.42
CA ASP A 117 24.39 -15.68 -9.56
C ASP A 117 23.62 -15.11 -10.77
N GLY A 118 23.06 -13.92 -10.66
CA GLY A 118 22.28 -13.25 -11.70
C GLY A 118 20.93 -13.93 -12.04
N LYS A 119 20.50 -14.95 -11.28
CA LYS A 119 19.30 -15.73 -11.56
C LYS A 119 18.09 -15.36 -10.69
N GLY A 120 18.20 -14.31 -9.91
CA GLY A 120 17.14 -13.86 -9.02
C GLY A 120 17.32 -12.41 -8.61
N ALA A 121 16.47 -11.95 -7.70
CA ALA A 121 16.57 -10.63 -7.12
C ALA A 121 16.20 -10.64 -5.63
N ASN A 122 16.88 -9.79 -4.87
CA ASN A 122 16.46 -9.39 -3.53
C ASN A 122 15.66 -8.11 -3.64
N ILE A 123 14.47 -8.09 -3.08
CA ILE A 123 13.56 -6.94 -3.06
C ILE A 123 13.39 -6.52 -1.61
N TYR A 124 13.54 -5.23 -1.35
CA TYR A 124 13.40 -4.65 -0.03
C TYR A 124 12.35 -3.54 -0.04
N ILE A 125 11.54 -3.47 1.01
CA ILE A 125 10.53 -2.45 1.24
C ILE A 125 10.75 -1.87 2.65
N ALA A 126 10.88 -0.56 2.74
CA ALA A 126 11.17 0.14 4.00
C ALA A 126 10.28 1.37 4.18
N ASP A 127 10.06 1.76 5.45
CA ASP A 127 9.34 2.98 5.84
C ASP A 127 10.25 4.24 5.86
N TYR A 128 11.51 4.08 5.49
CA TYR A 128 12.52 5.15 5.38
C TYR A 128 13.53 4.80 4.28
N ALA A 129 14.40 5.71 3.90
CA ALA A 129 15.52 5.45 2.97
C ALA A 129 16.77 5.03 3.76
N PRO A 130 17.10 3.73 3.86
CA PRO A 130 18.29 3.24 4.58
C PRO A 130 19.60 3.64 3.91
N ASP A 131 19.62 3.72 2.58
CA ASP A 131 20.74 4.12 1.75
C ASP A 131 20.25 4.69 0.39
N ASP A 132 21.18 5.21 -0.42
CA ASP A 132 20.91 5.84 -1.73
C ASP A 132 20.30 4.90 -2.78
N GLY A 133 20.24 3.59 -2.51
CA GLY A 133 19.63 2.60 -3.42
C GLY A 133 18.12 2.45 -3.21
N PHE A 134 17.56 3.03 -2.15
CA PHE A 134 16.12 3.00 -1.89
C PHE A 134 15.42 4.21 -2.50
N HIS A 135 14.31 3.97 -3.19
CA HIS A 135 13.55 4.98 -3.91
C HIS A 135 12.06 4.92 -3.56
N CYS A 136 11.38 6.07 -3.56
CA CYS A 136 9.93 6.20 -3.33
C CYS A 136 9.22 6.82 -4.54
N TRP A 137 9.53 6.36 -5.75
CA TRP A 137 9.11 7.01 -7.01
C TRP A 137 7.61 7.25 -7.15
N CYS A 138 6.76 6.36 -6.59
CA CYS A 138 5.30 6.56 -6.61
C CYS A 138 4.84 7.76 -5.77
N ASN A 139 5.69 8.24 -4.87
CA ASN A 139 5.41 9.34 -3.96
C ASN A 139 6.14 10.65 -4.36
N ILE A 140 6.73 10.71 -5.54
CA ILE A 140 7.36 11.94 -6.06
C ILE A 140 6.34 12.68 -6.93
N ASP A 141 6.08 13.95 -6.61
CA ASP A 141 5.22 14.79 -7.42
C ASP A 141 5.93 15.32 -8.69
N LYS A 142 5.18 16.04 -9.54
CA LYS A 142 5.71 16.61 -10.79
C LYS A 142 6.85 17.61 -10.61
N ASP A 143 7.01 18.16 -9.41
CA ASP A 143 8.04 19.14 -9.05
C ASP A 143 9.23 18.48 -8.33
N GLY A 144 9.22 17.15 -8.18
CA GLY A 144 10.27 16.36 -7.56
C GLY A 144 10.18 16.24 -6.02
N ASN A 145 9.07 16.70 -5.41
CA ASN A 145 8.90 16.66 -3.96
C ASN A 145 8.29 15.32 -3.52
N GLU A 146 8.80 14.74 -2.43
CA GLU A 146 8.21 13.58 -1.81
C GLU A 146 6.88 13.91 -1.13
N LYS A 147 5.88 13.07 -1.33
CA LYS A 147 4.57 13.10 -0.67
C LYS A 147 4.42 11.90 0.26
N GLU A 148 3.78 12.11 1.40
CA GLU A 148 3.55 11.03 2.37
C GLU A 148 2.57 9.97 1.86
N HIS A 149 1.68 10.34 0.92
CA HIS A 149 0.69 9.44 0.34
C HIS A 149 0.51 9.70 -1.16
N PHE A 150 0.07 8.66 -1.88
CA PHE A 150 -0.57 8.80 -3.17
C PHE A 150 -1.93 8.08 -3.16
N TYR A 151 -2.80 8.41 -4.12
CA TYR A 151 -4.18 7.94 -4.13
C TYR A 151 -4.51 7.26 -5.45
N MET A 152 -5.22 6.13 -5.37
CA MET A 152 -5.78 5.45 -6.54
C MET A 152 -7.29 5.34 -6.39
N ALA A 153 -8.02 5.47 -7.51
CA ALA A 153 -9.48 5.30 -7.53
C ALA A 153 -9.87 3.88 -7.10
N ILE A 154 -10.85 3.75 -6.19
CA ILE A 154 -11.41 2.45 -5.79
C ILE A 154 -12.29 1.89 -6.91
N TYR A 155 -13.05 2.76 -7.57
CA TYR A 155 -13.95 2.40 -8.66
C TYR A 155 -13.45 2.92 -10.00
N GLN A 156 -13.92 2.31 -11.07
CA GLN A 156 -13.67 2.79 -12.42
C GLN A 156 -14.15 4.24 -12.56
N GLY A 157 -13.37 5.08 -13.23
CA GLY A 157 -13.70 6.48 -13.42
C GLY A 157 -14.96 6.64 -14.29
N CYS A 158 -15.87 7.48 -13.84
CA CYS A 158 -17.07 7.90 -14.59
C CYS A 158 -17.18 9.42 -14.59
N THR A 159 -18.03 9.98 -15.46
CA THR A 159 -18.28 11.43 -15.50
C THR A 159 -19.64 11.74 -14.87
N ILE A 160 -19.65 12.54 -13.79
CA ILE A 160 -20.87 13.01 -13.13
C ILE A 160 -20.78 14.53 -13.07
N ASN A 161 -21.78 15.24 -13.60
CA ASN A 161 -21.85 16.70 -13.64
C ASN A 161 -20.58 17.35 -14.21
N GLY A 162 -19.99 16.74 -15.27
CA GLY A 162 -18.79 17.25 -15.92
C GLY A 162 -17.48 17.02 -15.17
N LYS A 163 -17.49 16.33 -14.04
CA LYS A 163 -16.30 15.97 -13.27
C LYS A 163 -16.01 14.47 -13.35
N MET A 164 -14.73 14.11 -13.44
CA MET A 164 -14.29 12.71 -13.32
C MET A 164 -14.49 12.26 -11.88
N ARG A 165 -15.16 11.12 -11.70
CA ARG A 165 -15.54 10.61 -10.38
C ARG A 165 -15.17 9.13 -10.23
N SER A 166 -14.80 8.75 -9.00
CA SER A 166 -14.74 7.38 -8.51
C SER A 166 -15.86 7.18 -7.48
N VAL A 167 -16.95 6.53 -7.88
CA VAL A 167 -18.19 6.39 -7.12
C VAL A 167 -18.73 4.97 -7.29
N SER A 168 -19.27 4.36 -6.24
CA SER A 168 -19.87 3.03 -6.28
C SER A 168 -21.13 2.98 -7.14
N GLY A 169 -21.29 1.92 -7.92
CA GLY A 169 -22.50 1.64 -8.71
C GLY A 169 -22.63 2.42 -10.01
N LYS A 170 -21.52 2.93 -10.56
CA LYS A 170 -21.47 3.66 -11.84
C LYS A 170 -20.62 2.95 -12.86
#